data_bb0d184e07538a654f7c4bf69b63bb59
#
_entry.id   bb0d184e07538a654f7c4bf69b63bb59
#
_cell.length_a   1.000
_cell.length_b   1.000
_cell.length_c   1.000
_cell.angle_alpha   90.00
_cell.angle_beta   90.00
_cell.angle_gamma   90.00
#
_symmetry.space_group_name_H-M   'P 1'
#
loop_
_entity.id
_entity.type
_entity.pdbx_description
1 polymer ?
#
loop_
_entity_poly.entity_id
_entity_poly.type
_entity_poly.pdbx_seq_one_letter_code
_entity_poly.pdbx_strand_id
1 'polypeptide(L)'
;MIDWDRLMEEAKTAREMTYTPYSHFPVGAALLGASGKIYRGINIENASYPLTICAERVALFSAYSMGERGFLALAIVTNAPTFSSPCGACRQVLVELAPGMPILLANLAGERMLTDSSSLLPFPFTPESLLGQPGNV
;
A
#
# COMPACT_ATOMS: atom_id res chain seq x y z
N MET A 1 7.67 -8.19 16.49
CA MET A 1 6.39 -8.74 15.98
C MET A 1 5.49 -7.60 15.54
N ILE A 2 4.80 -7.76 14.42
CA ILE A 2 3.93 -6.73 13.87
C ILE A 2 2.62 -6.67 14.66
N ASP A 3 2.26 -5.49 15.12
CA ASP A 3 0.94 -5.24 15.73
C ASP A 3 -0.07 -4.92 14.62
N TRP A 4 -0.64 -5.98 14.04
CA TRP A 4 -1.58 -5.86 12.93
C TRP A 4 -2.87 -5.15 13.32
N ASP A 5 -3.32 -5.33 14.56
CA ASP A 5 -4.54 -4.64 15.01
C ASP A 5 -4.35 -3.14 15.06
N ARG A 6 -3.18 -2.69 15.52
CA ARG A 6 -2.85 -1.26 15.52
C ARG A 6 -2.76 -0.72 14.09
N LEU A 7 -2.08 -1.42 13.18
CA LEU A 7 -1.99 -1.00 11.78
C LEU A 7 -3.36 -0.93 11.12
N MET A 8 -4.22 -1.90 11.39
CA MET A 8 -5.57 -1.92 10.86
C MET A 8 -6.38 -0.73 11.38
N GLU A 9 -6.29 -0.40 12.66
CA GLU A 9 -6.98 0.76 13.23
C GLU A 9 -6.47 2.07 12.63
N GLU A 10 -5.17 2.20 12.41
CA GLU A 10 -4.60 3.37 11.73
C GLU A 10 -5.11 3.48 10.30
N ALA A 11 -5.21 2.37 9.57
CA ALA A 11 -5.76 2.37 8.22
C ALA A 11 -7.25 2.73 8.21
N LYS A 12 -8.03 2.23 9.16
CA LYS A 12 -9.44 2.60 9.33
C LYS A 12 -9.60 4.10 9.56
N THR A 13 -8.79 4.68 10.44
CA THR A 13 -8.83 6.11 10.72
C THR A 13 -8.46 6.91 9.48
N ALA A 14 -7.45 6.48 8.73
CA ALA A 14 -7.06 7.14 7.49
C ALA A 14 -8.23 7.18 6.49
N ARG A 15 -9.03 6.11 6.40
CA ARG A 15 -10.18 6.02 5.51
C ARG A 15 -11.15 7.21 5.64
N GLU A 16 -11.27 7.78 6.82
CA GLU A 16 -12.18 8.90 7.08
C GLU A 16 -11.76 10.18 6.35
N MET A 17 -10.51 10.26 5.91
CA MET A 17 -9.94 11.44 5.28
C MET A 17 -9.87 11.34 3.75
N THR A 18 -10.41 10.28 3.15
CA THR A 18 -10.35 10.05 1.70
C THR A 18 -11.13 11.08 0.91
N TYR A 19 -10.72 11.26 -0.35
CA TYR A 19 -11.46 12.06 -1.32
C TYR A 19 -11.90 11.17 -2.46
N THR A 20 -13.13 10.64 -2.38
CA THR A 20 -13.66 9.65 -3.31
C THR A 20 -15.04 10.04 -3.86
N PRO A 21 -15.19 11.25 -4.45
CA PRO A 21 -16.52 11.71 -4.90
C PRO A 21 -17.03 10.97 -6.14
N TYR A 22 -16.17 10.25 -6.85
CA TYR A 22 -16.53 9.55 -8.08
C TYR A 22 -16.83 8.08 -7.84
N SER A 23 -15.91 7.36 -7.20
CA SER A 23 -16.07 5.92 -6.97
C SER A 23 -16.91 5.59 -5.73
N HIS A 24 -16.93 6.47 -4.75
CA HIS A 24 -17.50 6.22 -3.42
C HIS A 24 -16.88 4.97 -2.77
N PHE A 25 -15.60 4.72 -3.04
CA PHE A 25 -14.87 3.56 -2.53
C PHE A 25 -13.64 4.02 -1.73
N PRO A 26 -13.84 4.45 -0.47
CA PRO A 26 -12.72 4.89 0.37
C PRO A 26 -11.79 3.74 0.74
N VAL A 27 -10.50 3.97 0.61
CA VAL A 27 -9.46 3.02 1.00
C VAL A 27 -8.50 3.71 1.96
N GLY A 28 -8.23 3.08 3.09
CA GLY A 28 -7.21 3.51 4.03
C GLY A 28 -6.04 2.53 4.05
N ALA A 29 -4.85 3.08 4.19
CA ALA A 29 -3.63 2.30 4.31
C ALA A 29 -2.80 2.79 5.48
N ALA A 30 -2.08 1.89 6.13
CA ALA A 30 -1.13 2.21 7.18
C ALA A 30 0.14 1.41 6.96
N LEU A 31 1.25 2.11 6.80
CA LEU A 31 2.56 1.55 6.49
C LEU A 31 3.47 1.71 7.71
N LEU A 32 4.05 0.61 8.17
CA LEU A 32 5.02 0.62 9.27
C LEU A 32 6.44 0.68 8.71
N GLY A 33 7.13 1.77 8.99
CA GLY A 33 8.53 1.91 8.63
C GLY A 33 9.46 1.22 9.63
N ALA A 34 10.68 0.97 9.22
CA ALA A 34 11.72 0.38 10.08
C ALA A 34 12.04 1.26 11.29
N SER A 35 11.79 2.56 11.19
CA SER A 35 11.95 3.51 12.31
C SER A 35 10.90 3.32 13.42
N GLY A 36 9.85 2.54 13.16
CA GLY A 36 8.70 2.40 14.05
C GLY A 36 7.57 3.39 13.77
N LYS A 37 7.78 4.34 12.87
CA LYS A 37 6.73 5.28 12.48
C LYS A 37 5.69 4.62 11.58
N ILE A 38 4.43 5.06 11.73
CA ILE A 38 3.33 4.62 10.88
C ILE A 38 2.96 5.79 9.96
N TYR A 39 2.91 5.48 8.67
CA TYR A 39 2.54 6.44 7.62
C TYR A 39 1.19 6.06 7.07
N ARG A 40 0.23 6.98 7.17
CA ARG A 40 -1.13 6.75 6.66
C ARG A 40 -1.21 7.09 5.18
N GLY A 41 -2.06 6.37 4.45
CA GLY A 41 -2.40 6.67 3.08
C GLY A 41 -3.90 6.64 2.88
N ILE A 42 -4.36 7.46 1.94
CA ILE A 42 -5.76 7.55 1.55
C ILE A 42 -5.83 7.61 0.03
N ASN A 43 -6.92 7.14 -0.56
CA ASN A 43 -7.10 7.39 -1.98
C ASN A 43 -7.68 8.78 -2.20
N ILE A 44 -7.15 9.44 -3.23
CA ILE A 44 -7.49 10.82 -3.57
C ILE A 44 -7.81 10.83 -5.07
N GLU A 45 -9.07 11.05 -5.39
CA GLU A 45 -9.55 11.01 -6.76
C GLU A 45 -9.47 12.38 -7.43
N ASN A 46 -9.59 12.37 -8.73
CA ASN A 46 -9.56 13.57 -9.56
C ASN A 46 -10.55 13.42 -10.71
N ALA A 47 -11.19 14.52 -11.12
CA ALA A 47 -12.05 14.52 -12.30
C ALA A 47 -11.27 14.08 -13.54
N SER A 48 -9.98 14.35 -13.59
CA SER A 48 -9.05 13.75 -14.54
C SER A 48 -8.61 12.41 -13.97
N TYR A 49 -9.30 11.34 -14.31
CA TYR A 49 -9.18 10.02 -13.68
C TYR A 49 -7.74 9.49 -13.60
N PRO A 50 -6.87 9.66 -14.63
CA PRO A 50 -5.48 9.18 -14.54
C PRO A 50 -4.65 9.81 -13.43
N LEU A 51 -5.08 10.94 -12.87
CA LEU A 51 -4.39 11.60 -11.76
C LEU A 51 -4.79 11.06 -10.39
N THR A 52 -5.80 10.21 -10.32
CA THR A 52 -6.21 9.54 -9.09
C THR A 52 -5.07 8.71 -8.51
N ILE A 53 -4.87 8.78 -7.20
CA ILE A 53 -3.82 8.03 -6.50
C ILE A 53 -4.45 7.08 -5.48
N CYS A 54 -3.92 5.85 -5.41
CA CYS A 54 -4.36 4.86 -4.44
C CYS A 54 -3.73 5.08 -3.07
N ALA A 55 -4.42 4.65 -2.02
CA ALA A 55 -4.00 4.80 -0.64
C ALA A 55 -2.61 4.20 -0.38
N GLU A 56 -2.34 3.02 -0.94
CA GLU A 56 -1.08 2.31 -0.76
C GLU A 56 0.11 3.14 -1.25
N ARG A 57 -0.04 3.77 -2.42
CA ARG A 57 1.03 4.62 -2.98
C ARG A 57 1.18 5.92 -2.20
N VAL A 58 0.08 6.50 -1.71
CA VAL A 58 0.16 7.69 -0.85
C VAL A 58 0.96 7.38 0.41
N ALA A 59 0.66 6.27 1.08
CA ALA A 59 1.40 5.87 2.29
C ALA A 59 2.88 5.66 1.99
N LEU A 60 3.20 4.92 0.94
CA LEU A 60 4.58 4.57 0.60
C LEU A 60 5.36 5.80 0.13
N PHE A 61 4.79 6.63 -0.72
CA PHE A 61 5.45 7.85 -1.20
C PHE A 61 5.64 8.88 -0.09
N SER A 62 4.66 8.99 0.81
CA SER A 62 4.80 9.83 2.00
C SER A 62 5.98 9.40 2.86
N ALA A 63 6.07 8.11 3.16
CA ALA A 63 7.19 7.54 3.92
C ALA A 63 8.53 7.79 3.21
N TYR A 64 8.57 7.53 1.92
CA TYR A 64 9.77 7.73 1.11
C TYR A 64 10.23 9.18 1.10
N SER A 65 9.29 10.12 0.98
CA SER A 65 9.60 11.56 1.01
C SER A 65 10.09 12.05 2.37
N MET A 66 9.75 11.31 3.44
CA MET A 66 10.23 11.58 4.80
C MET A 66 11.57 10.90 5.11
N GLY A 67 12.17 10.24 4.13
CA GLY A 67 13.47 9.58 4.29
C GLY A 67 13.42 8.13 4.75
N GLU A 68 12.23 7.56 4.97
CA GLU A 68 12.10 6.15 5.35
C GLU A 68 12.47 5.26 4.15
N ARG A 69 13.30 4.24 4.39
CA ARG A 69 13.77 3.33 3.32
C ARG A 69 13.52 1.85 3.62
N GLY A 70 13.32 1.49 4.87
CA GLY A 70 12.95 0.13 5.26
C GLY A 70 11.48 0.08 5.66
N PHE A 71 10.76 -0.94 5.20
CA PHE A 71 9.33 -1.08 5.47
C PHE A 71 9.03 -2.47 6.00
N LEU A 72 8.28 -2.55 7.11
CA LEU A 72 8.06 -3.79 7.85
C LEU A 72 6.69 -4.41 7.56
N ALA A 73 5.66 -3.59 7.31
CA ALA A 73 4.30 -4.08 7.15
C ALA A 73 3.38 -3.01 6.57
N LEU A 74 2.34 -3.45 5.86
CA LEU A 74 1.30 -2.58 5.32
C LEU A 74 -0.06 -3.18 5.64
N ALA A 75 -0.99 -2.39 6.15
CA ALA A 75 -2.40 -2.77 6.28
C ALA A 75 -3.24 -1.92 5.34
N ILE A 76 -4.19 -2.55 4.66
CA ILE A 76 -5.12 -1.91 3.74
C ILE A 76 -6.54 -2.27 4.16
N VAL A 77 -7.37 -1.25 4.36
CA VAL A 77 -8.77 -1.43 4.82
C VAL A 77 -9.74 -0.79 3.84
N THR A 78 -10.73 -1.56 3.43
CA THR A 78 -11.82 -1.12 2.56
C THR A 78 -13.16 -1.53 3.15
N ASN A 79 -14.25 -1.06 2.55
CA ASN A 79 -15.61 -1.52 2.88
C ASN A 79 -16.16 -2.47 1.81
N ALA A 80 -15.30 -3.25 1.18
CA ALA A 80 -15.72 -4.26 0.22
C ALA A 80 -16.41 -5.45 0.93
N PRO A 81 -17.25 -6.23 0.22
CA PRO A 81 -17.86 -7.42 0.81
C PRO A 81 -16.86 -8.44 1.34
N THR A 82 -15.67 -8.47 0.72
CA THR A 82 -14.51 -9.22 1.20
C THR A 82 -13.32 -8.26 1.30
N PHE A 83 -12.11 -8.77 1.51
CA PHE A 83 -10.92 -7.93 1.40
C PHE A 83 -10.66 -7.57 -0.07
N SER A 84 -10.07 -6.41 -0.32
CA SER A 84 -9.66 -5.98 -1.66
C SER A 84 -8.14 -5.99 -1.80
N SER A 85 -7.67 -6.55 -2.90
CA SER A 85 -6.25 -6.61 -3.22
C SER A 85 -5.80 -5.30 -3.87
N PRO A 86 -4.53 -4.88 -3.70
CA PRO A 86 -4.01 -3.70 -4.37
C PRO A 86 -4.11 -3.80 -5.90
N CYS A 87 -4.33 -2.67 -6.57
CA CYS A 87 -4.33 -2.62 -8.03
C CYS A 87 -2.93 -2.90 -8.59
N GLY A 88 -2.86 -3.17 -9.90
CA GLY A 88 -1.58 -3.51 -10.55
C GLY A 88 -0.50 -2.44 -10.41
N ALA A 89 -0.87 -1.17 -10.51
CA ALA A 89 0.07 -0.07 -10.33
C ALA A 89 0.66 -0.05 -8.92
N CYS A 90 -0.17 -0.26 -7.90
CA CYS A 90 0.31 -0.35 -6.52
C CYS A 90 1.22 -1.54 -6.31
N ARG A 91 0.89 -2.70 -6.89
CA ARG A 91 1.74 -3.90 -6.78
C ARG A 91 3.11 -3.68 -7.39
N GLN A 92 3.19 -2.99 -8.52
CA GLN A 92 4.45 -2.66 -9.18
C GLN A 92 5.32 -1.75 -8.30
N VAL A 93 4.71 -0.73 -7.69
CA VAL A 93 5.43 0.17 -6.78
C VAL A 93 5.88 -0.58 -5.52
N LEU A 94 5.00 -1.38 -4.94
CA LEU A 94 5.30 -2.13 -3.72
C LEU A 94 6.43 -3.14 -3.92
N VAL A 95 6.48 -3.83 -5.05
CA VAL A 95 7.52 -4.83 -5.28
C VAL A 95 8.90 -4.21 -5.45
N GLU A 96 8.99 -3.00 -5.96
CA GLU A 96 10.29 -2.32 -6.07
C GLU A 96 10.72 -1.67 -4.77
N LEU A 97 9.84 -0.90 -4.13
CA LEU A 97 10.21 -0.08 -2.95
C LEU A 97 10.14 -0.87 -1.64
N ALA A 98 9.35 -1.93 -1.59
CA ALA A 98 9.14 -2.74 -0.39
C ALA A 98 9.04 -4.23 -0.72
N PRO A 99 10.08 -4.83 -1.34
CA PRO A 99 10.03 -6.24 -1.75
C PRO A 99 9.85 -7.16 -0.55
N GLY A 100 8.95 -8.16 -0.69
CA GLY A 100 8.71 -9.16 0.35
C GLY A 100 8.02 -8.65 1.61
N MET A 101 7.54 -7.41 1.62
CA MET A 101 6.87 -6.83 2.79
C MET A 101 5.53 -7.50 3.05
N PRO A 102 5.26 -7.95 4.31
CA PRO A 102 3.94 -8.47 4.68
C PRO A 102 2.83 -7.42 4.50
N ILE A 103 1.72 -7.86 3.95
CA ILE A 103 0.55 -6.99 3.68
C ILE A 103 -0.70 -7.65 4.23
N LEU A 104 -1.43 -6.94 5.09
CA LEU A 104 -2.74 -7.36 5.58
C LEU A 104 -3.82 -6.67 4.76
N LEU A 105 -4.66 -7.46 4.12
CA LEU A 105 -5.86 -6.98 3.42
C LEU A 105 -7.04 -7.21 4.33
N ALA A 106 -7.81 -6.17 4.62
CA ALA A 106 -8.95 -6.26 5.54
C ALA A 106 -10.14 -5.45 5.04
N ASN A 107 -11.33 -5.84 5.51
CA ASN A 107 -12.54 -5.04 5.31
C ASN A 107 -13.11 -4.61 6.67
N LEU A 108 -14.14 -3.77 6.66
CA LEU A 108 -14.76 -3.29 7.90
C LEU A 108 -15.53 -4.37 8.64
N ALA A 109 -15.89 -5.47 7.98
CA ALA A 109 -16.56 -6.61 8.62
C ALA A 109 -15.60 -7.53 9.38
N GLY A 110 -14.29 -7.27 9.31
CA GLY A 110 -13.29 -8.04 10.03
C GLY A 110 -12.68 -9.20 9.25
N GLU A 111 -13.03 -9.36 7.97
CA GLU A 111 -12.36 -10.35 7.12
C GLU A 111 -10.93 -9.89 6.84
N ARG A 112 -9.99 -10.82 6.92
CA ARG A 112 -8.55 -10.55 6.78
C ARG A 112 -7.87 -11.57 5.90
N MET A 113 -6.86 -11.13 5.15
CA MET A 113 -5.95 -11.99 4.43
C MET A 113 -4.55 -11.43 4.53
N LEU A 114 -3.61 -12.26 4.98
CA LEU A 114 -2.20 -11.90 5.03
C LEU A 114 -1.51 -12.40 3.76
N THR A 115 -0.80 -11.50 3.10
CA THR A 115 0.00 -11.79 1.91
C THR A 115 1.31 -11.00 1.98
N ASP A 116 1.98 -10.80 0.86
CA ASP A 116 3.19 -9.98 0.78
C ASP A 116 3.34 -9.36 -0.61
N SER A 117 4.18 -8.36 -0.71
CA SER A 117 4.36 -7.60 -1.96
C SER A 117 4.91 -8.44 -3.10
N SER A 118 5.77 -9.41 -2.82
CA SER A 118 6.35 -10.27 -3.87
C SER A 118 5.34 -11.27 -4.42
N SER A 119 4.53 -11.87 -3.56
CA SER A 119 3.50 -12.84 -3.97
C SER A 119 2.39 -12.20 -4.81
N LEU A 120 2.15 -10.90 -4.64
CA LEU A 120 1.09 -10.19 -5.35
C LEU A 120 1.46 -9.83 -6.79
N LEU A 121 2.73 -9.96 -7.19
CA LEU A 121 3.16 -9.63 -8.54
C LEU A 121 4.22 -10.64 -9.02
N PRO A 122 3.80 -11.81 -9.55
CA PRO A 122 4.74 -12.76 -10.14
C PRO A 122 5.40 -12.14 -11.38
N PHE A 123 6.69 -12.46 -11.58
CA PHE A 123 7.47 -12.00 -12.74
C PHE A 123 7.40 -10.47 -12.94
N PRO A 124 7.74 -9.67 -11.91
CA PRO A 124 7.60 -8.22 -12.02
C PRO A 124 8.63 -7.62 -12.97
N PHE A 125 8.33 -6.44 -13.48
CA PHE A 125 9.34 -5.61 -14.13
C PHE A 125 10.23 -5.00 -13.06
N THR A 126 11.54 -5.25 -13.12
CA THR A 126 12.49 -4.87 -12.05
C THR A 126 13.54 -3.90 -12.57
N PRO A 127 14.30 -3.23 -11.67
CA PRO A 127 15.47 -2.45 -12.10
C PRO A 127 16.44 -3.25 -12.97
N GLU A 128 16.65 -4.53 -12.66
CA GLU A 128 17.50 -5.42 -13.46
C GLU A 128 16.92 -5.64 -14.85
N SER A 129 15.58 -5.69 -14.97
CA SER A 129 14.92 -5.82 -16.28
C SER A 129 15.21 -4.60 -17.16
N LEU A 130 15.29 -3.42 -16.55
CA LEU A 130 15.54 -2.16 -17.26
C LEU A 130 17.00 -1.91 -17.53
N LEU A 131 17.87 -2.16 -16.53
CA LEU A 131 19.28 -1.76 -16.55
C LEU A 131 20.22 -2.93 -16.88
N GLY A 132 19.73 -4.15 -16.90
CA GLY A 132 20.53 -5.36 -17.02
C GLY A 132 20.99 -5.87 -15.65
N GLN A 133 22.01 -6.70 -15.64
CA GLN A 133 22.53 -7.29 -14.40
C GLN A 133 23.11 -6.21 -13.48
N PRO A 134 22.97 -6.36 -12.15
CA PRO A 134 23.59 -5.44 -11.20
C PRO A 134 25.08 -5.27 -11.50
N GLY A 135 25.54 -4.01 -11.59
CA GLY A 135 26.91 -3.69 -11.89
C GLY A 135 27.23 -3.50 -13.38
N ASN A 136 26.28 -3.73 -14.27
CA ASN A 136 26.45 -3.54 -15.72
C ASN A 136 25.91 -2.19 -16.21
N VAL A 137 25.73 -1.26 -15.31
CA VAL A 137 25.17 0.06 -15.60
C VAL A 137 26.28 1.10 -15.63
#